data_ddfc79d568d64ebc5efb3933e4cf4164
#
_entry.id   ddfc79d568d64ebc5efb3933e4cf4164
#
_cell.length_a   1.000
_cell.length_b   1.000
_cell.length_c   1.000
_cell.angle_alpha   90.00
_cell.angle_beta   90.00
_cell.angle_gamma   90.00
#
_symmetry.space_group_name_H-M   'P 1'
#
loop_
_entity.id
_entity.type
_entity.pdbx_description
1 polymer ?
#
loop_
_entity_poly.entity_id
_entity_poly.type
_entity_poly.pdbx_seq_one_letter_code
_entity_poly.pdbx_strand_id
1 'polypeptide(L)'
;MSNVRKLRERTFPKALACGMLRDNERILFLVKKDRHGTERIELPSVEIYGEEDPVRKLTAEFKRQTGIDAEIREIKMQKRYNAGSRRRKHWIPCMIFSMNAKNTKARVSDEFSGFKWTTLEKAKEMKLGRKAEWIH
;
A
#
# COMPACT_ATOMS: atom_id res chain seq x y z
N MET A 1 21.75 -9.74 24.28
CA MET A 1 21.79 -10.67 23.14
C MET A 1 20.41 -11.02 22.62
N SER A 2 19.50 -11.46 23.48
CA SER A 2 18.13 -11.76 23.08
C SER A 2 17.38 -10.58 22.51
N ASN A 3 17.66 -9.35 23.01
CA ASN A 3 16.99 -8.13 22.53
C ASN A 3 17.35 -7.77 21.08
N VAL A 4 18.61 -7.97 20.71
CA VAL A 4 19.05 -7.70 19.33
C VAL A 4 18.39 -8.69 18.36
N ARG A 5 18.28 -9.94 18.77
CA ARG A 5 17.62 -10.98 17.97
C ARG A 5 16.14 -10.67 17.78
N LYS A 6 15.45 -10.27 18.86
CA LYS A 6 14.04 -9.89 18.80
C LYS A 6 13.82 -8.69 17.89
N LEU A 7 14.72 -7.71 17.93
CA LEU A 7 14.65 -6.55 17.03
C LEU A 7 14.80 -6.97 15.58
N ARG A 8 15.71 -7.91 15.27
CA ARG A 8 15.88 -8.43 13.92
C ARG A 8 14.65 -9.19 13.43
N GLU A 9 14.02 -9.97 14.30
CA GLU A 9 12.81 -10.70 13.98
C GLU A 9 11.63 -9.76 13.70
N ARG A 10 11.64 -8.55 14.30
CA ARG A 10 10.63 -7.51 14.08
C ARG A 10 10.94 -6.62 12.88
N THR A 11 12.07 -6.85 12.20
CA THR A 11 12.48 -6.04 11.05
C THR A 11 11.53 -6.21 9.86
N PHE A 12 10.90 -7.38 9.74
CA PHE A 12 9.98 -7.68 8.66
C PHE A 12 8.54 -7.62 9.12
N PRO A 13 7.68 -6.94 8.35
CA PRO A 13 6.25 -7.02 8.61
C PRO A 13 5.74 -8.43 8.30
N LYS A 14 4.62 -8.79 8.92
CA LYS A 14 3.98 -10.08 8.64
C LYS A 14 3.06 -10.03 7.43
N ALA A 15 2.64 -8.84 7.02
CA ALA A 15 1.76 -8.64 5.89
C ALA A 15 1.83 -7.18 5.42
N LEU A 16 1.44 -6.95 4.17
CA LEU A 16 1.20 -5.62 3.63
C LEU A 16 -0.31 -5.50 3.39
N ALA A 17 -0.93 -4.45 3.89
CA ALA A 17 -2.35 -4.16 3.65
C ALA A 17 -2.45 -2.98 2.70
N CYS A 18 -3.20 -3.15 1.61
CA CYS A 18 -3.39 -2.13 0.58
C CYS A 18 -4.87 -1.78 0.46
N GLY A 19 -5.16 -0.50 0.25
CA GLY A 19 -6.53 -0.03 0.06
C GLY A 19 -6.81 0.30 -1.40
N MET A 20 -7.84 -0.35 -1.95
CA MET A 20 -8.29 -0.11 -3.32
C MET A 20 -9.59 0.66 -3.28
N LEU A 21 -9.49 1.98 -3.32
CA LEU A 21 -10.66 2.86 -3.36
C LEU A 21 -11.06 3.09 -4.82
N ARG A 22 -12.29 2.74 -5.15
CA ARG A 22 -12.83 2.94 -6.48
C ARG A 22 -13.76 4.13 -6.53
N ASP A 23 -13.68 4.87 -7.63
CA ASP A 23 -14.67 5.86 -8.03
C ASP A 23 -15.02 5.51 -9.49
N ASN A 24 -16.17 4.88 -9.68
CA ASN A 24 -16.54 4.21 -10.93
C ASN A 24 -15.50 3.12 -11.26
N GLU A 25 -14.88 3.16 -12.41
CA GLU A 25 -13.88 2.15 -12.82
C GLU A 25 -12.46 2.52 -12.42
N ARG A 26 -12.26 3.74 -11.93
CA ARG A 26 -10.93 4.23 -11.58
C ARG A 26 -10.60 3.98 -10.12
N ILE A 27 -9.34 3.73 -9.88
CA ILE A 27 -8.78 3.42 -8.57
C ILE A 27 -7.81 4.54 -8.19
N LEU A 28 -7.79 4.89 -6.91
CA LEU A 28 -6.88 5.88 -6.40
C LEU A 28 -5.49 5.27 -6.20
N PHE A 29 -4.51 5.82 -6.90
CA PHE A 29 -3.10 5.51 -6.71
C PHE A 29 -2.37 6.72 -6.17
N LEU A 30 -1.36 6.47 -5.35
CA LEU A 30 -0.44 7.49 -4.87
C LEU A 30 0.77 7.53 -5.78
N VAL A 31 1.31 8.71 -6.00
CA VAL A 31 2.52 8.91 -6.80
C VAL A 31 3.66 9.26 -5.86
N LYS A 32 4.74 8.51 -5.94
CA LYS A 32 5.91 8.70 -5.10
C LYS A 32 7.17 8.70 -5.95
N LYS A 33 8.06 9.64 -5.69
CA LYS A 33 9.36 9.67 -6.36
C LYS A 33 10.32 8.72 -5.66
N ASP A 34 11.01 7.89 -6.43
CA ASP A 34 12.07 7.06 -5.90
C ASP A 34 13.35 7.89 -5.69
N ARG A 35 14.42 7.24 -5.22
CA ARG A 35 15.69 7.94 -4.95
C ARG A 35 16.34 8.57 -6.19
N HIS A 36 15.93 8.15 -7.38
CA HIS A 36 16.40 8.71 -8.66
C HIS A 36 15.47 9.80 -9.21
N GLY A 37 14.43 10.16 -8.47
CA GLY A 37 13.45 11.15 -8.91
C GLY A 37 12.41 10.62 -9.88
N THR A 38 12.38 9.31 -10.13
CA THR A 38 11.38 8.69 -10.99
C THR A 38 10.06 8.54 -10.25
N GLU A 39 8.99 9.03 -10.86
CA GLU A 39 7.65 8.88 -10.30
C GLU A 39 7.14 7.46 -10.50
N ARG A 40 6.70 6.85 -9.39
CA ARG A 40 6.13 5.51 -9.39
C ARG A 40 4.81 5.53 -8.66
N ILE A 41 3.90 4.66 -9.06
CA ILE A 41 2.56 4.60 -8.45
C ILE A 41 2.43 3.38 -7.55
N GLU A 42 1.61 3.53 -6.52
CA GLU A 42 1.28 2.45 -5.60
C GLU A 42 -0.09 2.73 -4.97
N LEU A 43 -0.73 1.69 -4.46
CA LEU A 43 -1.95 1.89 -3.67
C LEU A 43 -1.57 2.41 -2.29
N PRO A 44 -2.46 3.19 -1.64
CA PRO A 44 -2.29 3.47 -0.23
C PRO A 44 -2.12 2.16 0.54
N SER A 45 -1.09 2.05 1.35
CA SER A 45 -0.75 0.79 2.00
C SER A 45 -0.06 1.02 3.33
N VAL A 46 -0.04 -0.04 4.14
CA VAL A 46 0.63 -0.03 5.43
C VAL A 46 1.17 -1.42 5.75
N GLU A 47 2.35 -1.45 6.34
CA GLU A 47 2.96 -2.69 6.80
C GLU A 47 2.38 -3.08 8.16
N ILE A 48 2.07 -4.37 8.31
CA ILE A 48 1.45 -4.91 9.51
C ILE A 48 2.48 -5.73 10.27
N TYR A 49 2.66 -5.42 11.55
CA TYR A 49 3.62 -6.08 12.44
C TYR A 49 2.90 -6.75 13.61
N GLY A 50 3.42 -7.88 14.05
CA GLY A 50 2.96 -8.54 15.28
C GLY A 50 1.44 -8.74 15.34
N GLU A 51 0.83 -8.24 16.41
CA GLU A 51 -0.61 -8.38 16.67
C GLU A 51 -1.45 -7.23 16.12
N GLU A 52 -0.88 -6.37 15.29
CA GLU A 52 -1.64 -5.24 14.73
C GLU A 52 -2.82 -5.72 13.90
N ASP A 53 -3.95 -5.01 14.03
CA ASP A 53 -5.17 -5.28 13.28
C ASP A 53 -5.04 -4.60 11.90
N PRO A 54 -5.00 -5.38 10.79
CA PRO A 54 -4.83 -4.81 9.45
C PRO A 54 -5.93 -3.82 9.06
N VAL A 55 -7.17 -4.11 9.43
CA VAL A 55 -8.31 -3.26 9.07
C VAL A 55 -8.21 -1.89 9.74
N ARG A 56 -7.96 -1.89 11.05
CA ARG A 56 -7.83 -0.63 11.81
C ARG A 56 -6.63 0.17 11.33
N LYS A 57 -5.51 -0.50 11.15
CA LYS A 57 -4.27 0.18 10.76
C LYS A 57 -4.36 0.75 9.35
N LEU A 58 -4.92 -0.02 8.41
CA LEU A 58 -5.09 0.45 7.04
C LEU A 58 -6.06 1.62 6.98
N THR A 59 -7.18 1.56 7.71
CA THR A 59 -8.16 2.66 7.73
C THR A 59 -7.51 3.97 8.19
N ALA A 60 -6.74 3.92 9.27
CA ALA A 60 -6.04 5.10 9.80
C ALA A 60 -4.97 5.61 8.83
N GLU A 61 -4.15 4.72 8.29
CA GLU A 61 -3.08 5.09 7.36
C GLU A 61 -3.63 5.59 6.03
N PHE A 62 -4.72 5.00 5.54
CA PHE A 62 -5.36 5.47 4.33
C PHE A 62 -5.78 6.93 4.46
N LYS A 63 -6.41 7.28 5.58
CA LYS A 63 -6.81 8.65 5.86
C LYS A 63 -5.61 9.58 5.98
N ARG A 64 -4.56 9.13 6.65
CA ARG A 64 -3.33 9.92 6.79
C ARG A 64 -2.68 10.20 5.44
N GLN A 65 -2.61 9.18 4.58
CA GLN A 65 -1.93 9.28 3.29
C GLN A 65 -2.74 10.03 2.24
N THR A 66 -4.06 9.87 2.24
CA THR A 66 -4.93 10.38 1.18
C THR A 66 -5.85 11.52 1.60
N GLY A 67 -6.03 11.74 2.91
CA GLY A 67 -7.01 12.69 3.41
C GLY A 67 -8.45 12.23 3.29
N ILE A 68 -8.68 11.00 2.86
CA ILE A 68 -10.02 10.46 2.62
C ILE A 68 -10.44 9.53 3.75
N ASP A 69 -11.63 9.77 4.30
CA ASP A 69 -12.30 8.85 5.22
C ASP A 69 -12.95 7.74 4.40
N ALA A 70 -12.30 6.58 4.38
CA ALA A 70 -12.78 5.44 3.62
C ALA A 70 -13.07 4.26 4.55
N GLU A 71 -14.04 3.45 4.16
CA GLU A 71 -14.39 2.23 4.88
C GLU A 71 -13.91 1.02 4.10
N ILE A 72 -13.34 0.06 4.81
CA ILE A 72 -12.94 -1.23 4.23
C ILE A 72 -14.20 -2.08 4.08
N ARG A 73 -14.36 -2.67 2.89
CA ARG A 73 -15.52 -3.52 2.59
C ARG A 73 -15.15 -4.99 2.72
N GLU A 74 -14.15 -5.44 1.99
CA GLU A 74 -13.75 -6.84 1.97
C GLU A 74 -12.35 -7.00 1.41
N ILE A 75 -11.77 -8.18 1.59
CA ILE A 75 -10.53 -8.53 0.90
C ILE A 75 -10.88 -8.84 -0.55
N LYS A 76 -10.35 -8.05 -1.46
CA LYS A 76 -10.60 -8.21 -2.90
C LYS A 76 -9.69 -9.27 -3.51
N MET A 77 -8.43 -9.29 -3.10
CA MET A 77 -7.45 -10.25 -3.58
C MET A 77 -6.27 -10.33 -2.63
N GLN A 78 -5.54 -11.42 -2.71
CA GLN A 78 -4.32 -11.62 -1.96
C GLN A 78 -3.18 -11.90 -2.92
N LYS A 79 -2.09 -11.19 -2.75
CA LYS A 79 -0.88 -11.29 -3.56
C LYS A 79 0.31 -11.48 -2.65
N ARG A 80 1.51 -11.34 -3.18
CA ARG A 80 2.74 -11.45 -2.42
C ARG A 80 3.54 -10.16 -2.54
N TYR A 81 4.21 -9.81 -1.46
CA TYR A 81 5.08 -8.65 -1.40
C TYR A 81 6.45 -9.07 -0.86
N ASN A 82 7.51 -8.65 -1.53
CA ASN A 82 8.85 -8.88 -1.04
C ASN A 82 9.25 -7.76 -0.07
N ALA A 83 9.20 -8.06 1.24
CA ALA A 83 9.59 -7.11 2.28
C ALA A 83 11.10 -7.06 2.50
N GLY A 84 11.84 -7.96 1.88
CA GLY A 84 13.31 -8.01 1.95
C GLY A 84 13.96 -7.22 0.83
N SER A 85 15.20 -7.55 0.53
CA SER A 85 15.95 -6.96 -0.59
C SER A 85 15.84 -7.82 -1.85
N ARG A 86 16.43 -7.36 -2.95
CA ARG A 86 16.52 -8.15 -4.18
C ARG A 86 17.33 -9.42 -3.97
N ARG A 87 18.39 -9.34 -3.15
CA ARG A 87 19.26 -10.47 -2.86
C ARG A 87 18.72 -11.38 -1.78
N ARG A 88 18.05 -10.81 -0.77
CA ARG A 88 17.49 -11.56 0.36
C ARG A 88 16.00 -11.30 0.42
N LYS A 89 15.29 -12.01 -0.42
CA LYS A 89 13.84 -11.87 -0.51
C LYS A 89 13.17 -12.42 0.74
N HIS A 90 12.16 -11.72 1.17
CA HIS A 90 11.32 -12.14 2.29
C HIS A 90 9.86 -11.91 1.88
N TRP A 91 9.22 -12.98 1.41
CA TRP A 91 7.86 -12.90 0.88
C TRP A 91 6.84 -12.94 1.99
N ILE A 92 5.93 -11.97 1.95
CA ILE A 92 4.81 -11.87 2.89
C ILE A 92 3.51 -11.70 2.13
N PRO A 93 2.37 -12.02 2.76
CA PRO A 93 1.09 -11.75 2.12
C PRO A 93 0.87 -10.27 1.87
N CYS A 94 0.28 -9.97 0.73
CA CYS A 94 -0.18 -8.63 0.38
C CYS A 94 -1.69 -8.70 0.24
N MET A 95 -2.41 -8.13 1.20
CA MET A 95 -3.87 -8.15 1.22
C MET A 95 -4.38 -6.86 0.60
N ILE A 96 -5.18 -6.99 -0.44
CA ILE A 96 -5.78 -5.84 -1.10
C ILE A 96 -7.26 -5.77 -0.72
N PHE A 97 -7.61 -4.73 0.02
CA PHE A 97 -8.98 -4.50 0.49
C PHE A 97 -9.69 -3.54 -0.43
N SER A 98 -10.95 -3.87 -0.78
CA SER A 98 -11.81 -2.91 -1.44
C SER A 98 -12.32 -1.91 -0.41
N MET A 99 -12.41 -0.65 -0.82
CA MET A 99 -12.82 0.45 0.07
C MET A 99 -13.88 1.32 -0.58
N ASN A 100 -14.70 1.94 0.24
CA ASN A 100 -15.71 2.92 -0.16
C ASN A 100 -15.49 4.22 0.59
N ALA A 101 -15.84 5.33 -0.05
CA ALA A 101 -15.83 6.64 0.58
C ALA A 101 -16.95 7.50 0.03
N LYS A 102 -17.53 8.34 0.88
CA LYS A 102 -18.57 9.31 0.46
C LYS A 102 -17.94 10.48 -0.27
N ASN A 103 -16.77 10.91 0.17
CA ASN A 103 -16.01 12.00 -0.41
C ASN A 103 -14.67 11.45 -0.91
N THR A 104 -14.40 11.66 -2.19
CA THR A 104 -13.20 11.13 -2.85
C THR A 104 -12.16 12.21 -3.17
N LYS A 105 -12.27 13.38 -2.55
CA LYS A 105 -11.27 14.43 -2.73
C LYS A 105 -9.99 14.08 -2.00
N ALA A 106 -8.97 13.74 -2.76
CA ALA A 106 -7.68 13.36 -2.21
C ALA A 106 -6.85 14.58 -1.83
N ARG A 107 -6.19 14.48 -0.68
CA ARG A 107 -5.23 15.45 -0.20
C ARG A 107 -4.06 14.67 0.38
N VAL A 108 -3.08 14.37 -0.47
CA VAL A 108 -2.00 13.46 -0.10
C VAL A 108 -1.01 14.09 0.87
N SER A 109 -0.43 13.25 1.72
CA SER A 109 0.62 13.69 2.65
C SER A 109 1.92 13.99 1.92
N ASP A 110 2.83 14.70 2.58
CA ASP A 110 4.06 15.23 1.99
C ASP A 110 5.02 14.17 1.45
N GLU A 111 4.88 12.93 1.90
CA GLU A 111 5.73 11.83 1.41
C GLU A 111 5.41 11.44 -0.03
N PHE A 112 4.29 11.90 -0.57
CA PHE A 112 3.87 11.64 -1.94
C PHE A 112 3.93 12.92 -2.77
N SER A 113 4.29 12.77 -4.05
CA SER A 113 4.32 13.91 -4.98
C SER A 113 2.95 14.19 -5.57
N GLY A 114 1.99 13.28 -5.41
CA GLY A 114 0.63 13.48 -5.90
C GLY A 114 -0.18 12.20 -5.86
N PHE A 115 -1.26 12.19 -6.59
CA PHE A 115 -2.14 11.04 -6.72
C PHE A 115 -2.67 10.94 -8.15
N LYS A 116 -3.21 9.78 -8.47
CA LYS A 116 -3.74 9.53 -9.81
C LYS A 116 -4.92 8.57 -9.72
N TRP A 117 -5.99 8.91 -10.41
CA TRP A 117 -7.13 8.01 -10.60
C TRP A 117 -6.98 7.32 -11.95
N THR A 118 -6.86 6.01 -11.94
CA THR A 118 -6.70 5.24 -13.17
C THR A 118 -7.20 3.81 -12.98
N THR A 119 -7.33 3.06 -14.07
CA THR A 119 -7.74 1.65 -14.02
C THR A 119 -6.54 0.76 -13.74
N LEU A 120 -6.80 -0.48 -13.29
CA LEU A 120 -5.73 -1.47 -13.13
C LEU A 120 -5.04 -1.75 -14.46
N GLU A 121 -5.81 -1.78 -15.55
CA GLU A 121 -5.25 -2.01 -16.90
C GLU A 121 -4.21 -0.97 -17.27
N LYS A 122 -4.54 0.31 -17.05
CA LYS A 122 -3.59 1.39 -17.33
C LYS A 122 -2.43 1.41 -16.37
N ALA A 123 -2.68 1.03 -15.11
CA ALA A 123 -1.63 0.98 -14.09
C ALA A 123 -0.52 -0.02 -14.47
N LYS A 124 -0.88 -1.11 -15.13
CA LYS A 124 0.09 -2.12 -15.59
C LYS A 124 1.13 -1.53 -16.55
N GLU A 125 0.79 -0.47 -17.25
CA GLU A 125 1.67 0.18 -18.21
C GLU A 125 2.51 1.29 -17.57
N MET A 126 2.27 1.60 -16.31
CA MET A 126 2.96 2.66 -15.60
C MET A 126 4.13 2.09 -14.78
N LYS A 127 5.00 2.98 -14.32
CA LYS A 127 6.09 2.59 -13.44
C LYS A 127 5.53 2.34 -12.05
N LEU A 128 5.67 1.12 -11.57
CA LEU A 128 5.13 0.70 -10.28
C LEU A 128 6.17 0.83 -9.17
N GLY A 129 5.70 1.30 -8.02
CA GLY A 129 6.49 1.26 -6.80
C GLY A 129 6.61 -0.18 -6.33
N ARG A 130 7.54 -0.41 -5.41
CA ARG A 130 7.85 -1.74 -4.91
C ARG A 130 6.62 -2.43 -4.31
N LYS A 131 5.78 -1.67 -3.61
CA LYS A 131 4.57 -2.19 -2.98
C LYS A 131 3.46 -2.50 -3.97
N ALA A 132 3.62 -2.13 -5.23
CA ALA A 132 2.63 -2.35 -6.29
C ALA A 132 3.10 -3.34 -7.37
N GLU A 133 4.26 -3.95 -7.20
CA GLU A 133 4.81 -4.88 -8.20
C GLU A 133 3.89 -6.09 -8.45
N TRP A 134 3.01 -6.42 -7.52
CA TRP A 134 2.02 -7.49 -7.68
C TRP A 134 1.02 -7.25 -8.82
N ILE A 135 0.93 -6.00 -9.30
CA ILE A 135 0.00 -5.62 -10.38
C ILE A 135 0.42 -6.23 -11.72
N HIS A 136 1.69 -6.49 -11.91
CA HIS A 136 2.18 -7.12 -13.14
C HIS A 136 1.74 -8.56 -13.31
#